data_1b707b4fa7f0b0236e51be47bbea5e4d
#
_entry.id   1b707b4fa7f0b0236e51be47bbea5e4d
#
_cell.length_a   1.000
_cell.length_b   1.000
_cell.length_c   1.000
_cell.angle_alpha   90.00
_cell.angle_beta   90.00
_cell.angle_gamma   90.00
#
_symmetry.space_group_name_H-M   'P 1'
#
loop_
_entity.id
_entity.type
_entity.pdbx_description
1 polymer ?
#
loop_
_entity_poly.entity_id
_entity_poly.type
_entity_poly.pdbx_seq_one_letter_code
_entity_poly.pdbx_strand_id
1 'polypeptide(L)'
;MSREPVADQVWQMMSAVVIDNKDAWRRAAVNRTGLPFSRIRILRRLSRHPMTVKQVAEAATLDAPAATVAVNDLESRGLVSRAIDPENRRCKLVSLTGAGRKVVAILDEIEDPAPPALAALGSQDLAALHRILAKLGR
;
A
#
# COMPACT_ATOMS: atom_id res chain seq x y z
N MET A 1 -3.29 -1.09 -33.07
CA MET A 1 -3.10 -2.11 -32.05
C MET A 1 -4.29 -2.19 -31.13
N SER A 2 -4.96 -3.28 -31.14
CA SER A 2 -6.13 -3.45 -30.30
C SER A 2 -5.73 -3.90 -28.90
N ARG A 3 -6.33 -3.29 -27.91
CA ARG A 3 -6.22 -3.76 -26.54
C ARG A 3 -7.24 -4.87 -26.32
N GLU A 4 -7.07 -5.61 -25.25
CA GLU A 4 -8.04 -6.59 -24.81
C GLU A 4 -9.22 -5.88 -24.14
N PRO A 5 -10.37 -5.68 -24.80
CA PRO A 5 -11.48 -4.96 -24.16
C PRO A 5 -11.95 -5.65 -22.89
N VAL A 6 -11.89 -6.99 -22.87
CA VAL A 6 -12.30 -7.74 -21.67
C VAL A 6 -11.35 -7.48 -20.51
N ALA A 7 -10.04 -7.42 -20.77
CA ALA A 7 -9.07 -7.12 -19.70
C ALA A 7 -9.29 -5.72 -19.13
N ASP A 8 -9.53 -4.74 -20.00
CA ASP A 8 -9.82 -3.37 -19.54
C ASP A 8 -11.10 -3.31 -18.71
N GLN A 9 -12.14 -4.03 -19.15
CA GLN A 9 -13.40 -4.11 -18.41
C GLN A 9 -13.21 -4.76 -17.05
N VAL A 10 -12.46 -5.87 -16.99
CA VAL A 10 -12.17 -6.54 -15.72
C VAL A 10 -11.42 -5.61 -14.79
N TRP A 11 -10.43 -4.90 -15.30
CA TRP A 11 -9.68 -3.94 -14.49
C TRP A 11 -10.58 -2.85 -13.91
N GLN A 12 -11.49 -2.30 -14.73
CA GLN A 12 -12.43 -1.29 -14.27
C GLN A 12 -13.37 -1.83 -13.18
N MET A 13 -13.85 -3.05 -13.36
CA MET A 13 -14.72 -3.70 -12.38
C MET A 13 -13.98 -3.94 -11.05
N MET A 14 -12.76 -4.44 -11.11
CA MET A 14 -11.93 -4.65 -9.91
C MET A 14 -11.66 -3.33 -9.20
N SER A 15 -11.30 -2.29 -9.95
CA SER A 15 -11.01 -0.98 -9.40
C SER A 15 -12.23 -0.39 -8.69
N ALA A 16 -13.42 -0.52 -9.29
CA ALA A 16 -14.65 -0.02 -8.67
C ALA A 16 -14.93 -0.74 -7.35
N VAL A 17 -14.79 -2.05 -7.32
CA VAL A 17 -15.02 -2.82 -6.09
C VAL A 17 -14.09 -2.36 -4.98
N VAL A 18 -12.80 -2.18 -5.29
CA VAL A 18 -11.83 -1.76 -4.28
C VAL A 18 -12.10 -0.33 -3.83
N ILE A 19 -12.27 0.60 -4.76
CA ILE A 19 -12.47 2.01 -4.43
C ILE A 19 -13.74 2.19 -3.59
N ASP A 20 -14.82 1.53 -3.97
CA ASP A 20 -16.12 1.70 -3.30
C ASP A 20 -16.13 1.08 -1.89
N ASN A 21 -15.19 0.20 -1.57
CA ASN A 21 -15.23 -0.56 -0.32
C ASN A 21 -14.03 -0.31 0.61
N LYS A 22 -13.16 0.66 0.30
CA LYS A 22 -11.97 0.93 1.12
C LYS A 22 -12.11 2.08 2.10
N ASP A 23 -13.18 2.84 2.05
CA ASP A 23 -13.31 4.05 2.86
C ASP A 23 -13.31 3.78 4.36
N ALA A 24 -13.99 2.73 4.80
CA ALA A 24 -14.05 2.38 6.22
C ALA A 24 -12.67 2.03 6.77
N TRP A 25 -11.91 1.24 6.03
CA TRP A 25 -10.54 0.88 6.43
C TRP A 25 -9.64 2.11 6.48
N ARG A 26 -9.75 2.97 5.47
CA ARG A 26 -8.96 4.20 5.40
C ARG A 26 -9.21 5.10 6.60
N ARG A 27 -10.49 5.31 6.94
CA ARG A 27 -10.84 6.12 8.11
C ARG A 27 -10.32 5.50 9.39
N ALA A 28 -10.46 4.19 9.55
CA ALA A 28 -9.95 3.50 10.73
C ALA A 28 -8.43 3.61 10.83
N ALA A 29 -7.73 3.49 9.70
CA ALA A 29 -6.27 3.61 9.67
C ALA A 29 -5.82 4.99 10.12
N VAL A 30 -6.44 6.05 9.59
CA VAL A 30 -6.13 7.43 10.00
C VAL A 30 -6.44 7.64 11.48
N ASN A 31 -7.60 7.18 11.95
CA ASN A 31 -8.01 7.37 13.34
C ASN A 31 -7.09 6.61 14.32
N ARG A 32 -6.71 5.38 13.97
CA ARG A 32 -5.88 4.54 14.84
C ARG A 32 -4.44 5.00 14.93
N THR A 33 -3.89 5.55 13.84
CA THR A 33 -2.48 5.94 13.79
C THR A 33 -2.25 7.43 14.00
N GLY A 34 -3.25 8.25 13.74
CA GLY A 34 -3.09 9.70 13.75
C GLY A 34 -2.31 10.24 12.56
N LEU A 35 -2.06 9.41 11.55
CA LEU A 35 -1.26 9.78 10.38
C LEU A 35 -2.16 10.08 9.19
N PRO A 36 -1.77 11.04 8.32
CA PRO A 36 -2.43 11.19 7.03
C PRO A 36 -2.34 9.91 6.21
N PHE A 37 -3.34 9.64 5.40
CA PHE A 37 -3.36 8.40 4.61
C PHE A 37 -2.14 8.28 3.68
N SER A 38 -1.65 9.39 3.15
CA SER A 38 -0.45 9.39 2.30
C SER A 38 0.77 8.81 3.02
N ARG A 39 0.90 9.08 4.32
CA ARG A 39 1.98 8.53 5.15
C ARG A 39 1.78 7.04 5.41
N ILE A 40 0.54 6.65 5.67
CA ILE A 40 0.17 5.25 5.87
C ILE A 40 0.56 4.41 4.65
N ARG A 41 0.28 4.90 3.45
CA ARG A 41 0.64 4.20 2.21
C ARG A 41 2.15 3.96 2.11
N ILE A 42 2.94 4.95 2.45
CA ILE A 42 4.40 4.82 2.41
C ILE A 42 4.87 3.77 3.42
N LEU A 43 4.38 3.83 4.65
CA LEU A 43 4.76 2.86 5.67
C LEU A 43 4.43 1.43 5.26
N ARG A 44 3.27 1.22 4.66
CA ARG A 44 2.89 -0.11 4.19
C ARG A 44 3.81 -0.62 3.08
N ARG A 45 4.25 0.26 2.19
CA ARG A 45 5.20 -0.13 1.14
C ARG A 45 6.56 -0.48 1.73
N LEU A 46 7.02 0.33 2.68
CA LEU A 46 8.30 0.10 3.36
C LEU A 46 8.29 -1.17 4.20
N SER A 47 7.12 -1.64 4.64
CA SER A 47 7.04 -2.90 5.38
C SER A 47 7.47 -4.11 4.56
N ARG A 48 7.44 -4.00 3.23
CA ARG A 48 7.88 -5.07 2.34
C ARG A 48 9.39 -5.12 2.19
N HIS A 49 10.01 -3.96 2.01
CA HIS A 49 11.46 -3.82 1.92
C HIS A 49 11.84 -2.33 1.96
N PRO A 50 13.08 -2.01 2.35
CA PRO A 50 13.57 -0.64 2.26
C PRO A 50 13.54 -0.11 0.84
N MET A 51 13.41 1.20 0.69
CA MET A 51 13.33 1.87 -0.61
C MET A 51 14.13 3.15 -0.61
N THR A 52 14.63 3.54 -1.78
CA THR A 52 15.15 4.90 -1.98
C THR A 52 13.99 5.89 -2.01
N VAL A 53 14.26 7.18 -1.81
CA VAL A 53 13.20 8.21 -1.94
C VAL A 53 12.56 8.17 -3.32
N LYS A 54 13.34 7.92 -4.36
CA LYS A 54 12.82 7.79 -5.72
C LYS A 54 11.82 6.63 -5.83
N GLN A 55 12.17 5.49 -5.25
CA GLN A 55 11.27 4.33 -5.23
C GLN A 55 10.00 4.60 -4.42
N VAL A 56 10.12 5.35 -3.31
CA VAL A 56 8.95 5.78 -2.53
C VAL A 56 8.03 6.65 -3.39
N ALA A 57 8.60 7.60 -4.15
CA ALA A 57 7.82 8.45 -5.03
C ALA A 57 7.04 7.63 -6.05
N GLU A 58 7.70 6.68 -6.69
CA GLU A 58 7.07 5.81 -7.69
C GLU A 58 5.97 4.94 -7.05
N ALA A 59 6.27 4.33 -5.91
CA ALA A 59 5.34 3.42 -5.24
C ALA A 59 4.10 4.14 -4.69
N ALA A 60 4.26 5.38 -4.24
CA ALA A 60 3.17 6.16 -3.66
C ALA A 60 2.51 7.11 -4.66
N THR A 61 2.96 7.09 -5.91
CA THR A 61 2.46 7.97 -6.98
C THR A 61 2.61 9.44 -6.59
N LEU A 62 3.79 9.79 -6.08
CA LEU A 62 4.14 11.15 -5.69
C LEU A 62 5.23 11.68 -6.60
N ASP A 63 5.31 13.01 -6.78
CA ASP A 63 6.49 13.61 -7.39
C ASP A 63 7.66 13.59 -6.38
N ALA A 64 8.85 13.85 -6.86
CA ALA A 64 10.04 13.79 -6.02
C ALA A 64 10.00 14.77 -4.84
N PRO A 65 9.58 16.05 -5.02
CA PRO A 65 9.48 16.95 -3.87
C PRO A 65 8.47 16.48 -2.82
N ALA A 66 7.31 15.97 -3.23
CA ALA A 66 6.30 15.45 -2.31
C ALA A 66 6.79 14.23 -1.55
N ALA A 67 7.51 13.33 -2.24
CA ALA A 67 8.10 12.16 -1.60
C ALA A 67 9.15 12.57 -0.56
N THR A 68 9.99 13.55 -0.87
CA THR A 68 10.98 14.05 0.07
C THR A 68 10.33 14.65 1.32
N VAL A 69 9.28 15.46 1.14
CA VAL A 69 8.54 16.03 2.27
C VAL A 69 7.93 14.92 3.13
N ALA A 70 7.33 13.92 2.48
CA ALA A 70 6.70 12.81 3.20
C ALA A 70 7.72 12.00 4.00
N VAL A 71 8.87 11.68 3.41
CA VAL A 71 9.94 10.94 4.09
C VAL A 71 10.51 11.75 5.24
N ASN A 72 10.75 13.05 5.03
CA ASN A 72 11.22 13.93 6.10
C ASN A 72 10.23 13.97 7.27
N ASP A 73 8.94 14.05 6.99
CA ASP A 73 7.91 14.03 8.02
C ASP A 73 7.93 12.71 8.80
N LEU A 74 7.98 11.59 8.09
CA LEU A 74 8.03 10.28 8.73
C LEU A 74 9.30 10.11 9.57
N GLU A 75 10.43 10.62 9.09
CA GLU A 75 11.69 10.57 9.83
C GLU A 75 11.59 11.41 11.10
N SER A 76 11.02 12.61 11.02
CA SER A 76 10.86 13.47 12.19
C SER A 76 9.91 12.86 13.23
N ARG A 77 8.97 12.04 12.80
CA ARG A 77 8.09 11.30 13.71
C ARG A 77 8.75 10.03 14.28
N GLY A 78 9.97 9.71 13.85
CA GLY A 78 10.70 8.55 14.32
C GLY A 78 10.21 7.23 13.72
N LEU A 79 9.46 7.27 12.65
CA LEU A 79 8.86 6.07 12.04
C LEU A 79 9.72 5.45 10.95
N VAL A 80 10.60 6.24 10.34
CA VAL A 80 11.56 5.76 9.36
C VAL A 80 12.94 6.33 9.66
N SER A 81 13.96 5.68 9.10
CA SER A 81 15.33 6.15 9.13
C SER A 81 15.94 6.04 7.75
N ARG A 82 16.97 6.83 7.50
CA ARG A 82 17.72 6.78 6.24
C ARG A 82 19.13 6.32 6.50
N ALA A 83 19.63 5.43 5.65
CA ALA A 83 21.00 4.96 5.72
C ALA A 83 21.55 4.82 4.31
N ILE A 84 22.87 4.92 4.18
CA ILE A 84 23.51 4.75 2.87
C ILE A 84 23.23 3.33 2.37
N ASP A 85 22.82 3.23 1.09
CA ASP A 85 22.59 1.95 0.46
C ASP A 85 23.95 1.23 0.27
N PRO A 86 24.14 0.03 0.84
CA PRO A 86 25.37 -0.70 0.67
C PRO A 86 25.73 -1.02 -0.78
N GLU A 87 24.71 -1.15 -1.64
CA GLU A 87 24.92 -1.48 -3.05
C GLU A 87 25.09 -0.26 -3.93
N ASN A 88 24.66 0.91 -3.47
CA ASN A 88 24.81 2.15 -4.21
C ASN A 88 24.96 3.32 -3.25
N ARG A 89 26.20 3.66 -2.97
CA ARG A 89 26.54 4.67 -1.95
C ARG A 89 26.07 6.09 -2.28
N ARG A 90 25.64 6.34 -3.50
CA ARG A 90 25.06 7.63 -3.88
C ARG A 90 23.61 7.76 -3.41
N CYS A 91 22.99 6.66 -3.05
CA CYS A 91 21.59 6.63 -2.61
C CYS A 91 21.50 6.33 -1.14
N LYS A 92 20.42 6.81 -0.53
CA LYS A 92 20.05 6.42 0.83
C LYS A 92 18.80 5.56 0.77
N LEU A 93 18.78 4.52 1.59
CA LEU A 93 17.60 3.68 1.76
C LEU A 93 16.79 4.17 2.94
N VAL A 94 15.49 4.27 2.74
CA VAL A 94 14.52 4.56 3.78
C VAL A 94 14.00 3.23 4.30
N SER A 95 14.05 3.05 5.60
CA SER A 95 13.62 1.82 6.27
C SER A 95 12.70 2.15 7.44
N LEU A 96 11.83 1.22 7.79
CA LEU A 96 11.03 1.36 9.00
C LEU A 96 11.93 1.26 10.25
N THR A 97 11.66 2.10 11.22
CA THR A 97 12.20 1.94 12.58
C THR A 97 11.37 0.92 13.35
N GLY A 98 11.76 0.59 14.57
CA GLY A 98 10.92 -0.21 15.45
C GLY A 98 9.54 0.43 15.67
N ALA A 99 9.51 1.76 15.86
CA ALA A 99 8.25 2.48 15.99
C ALA A 99 7.42 2.41 14.70
N GLY A 100 8.06 2.50 13.54
CA GLY A 100 7.37 2.35 12.25
C GLY A 100 6.77 0.96 12.09
N ARG A 101 7.48 -0.08 12.49
CA ARG A 101 6.96 -1.45 12.44
C ARG A 101 5.76 -1.63 13.38
N LYS A 102 5.76 -0.96 14.53
CA LYS A 102 4.60 -0.99 15.44
C LYS A 102 3.37 -0.36 14.81
N VAL A 103 3.55 0.73 14.07
CA VAL A 103 2.44 1.37 13.35
C VAL A 103 1.89 0.41 12.29
N VAL A 104 2.75 -0.24 11.53
CA VAL A 104 2.32 -1.22 10.53
C VAL A 104 1.55 -2.37 11.19
N ALA A 105 2.00 -2.83 12.36
CA ALA A 105 1.30 -3.87 13.10
C ALA A 105 -0.10 -3.42 13.51
N ILE A 106 -0.28 -2.16 13.93
CA ILE A 106 -1.59 -1.60 14.22
C ILE A 106 -2.47 -1.61 12.98
N LEU A 107 -1.93 -1.23 11.82
CA LEU A 107 -2.67 -1.25 10.56
C LEU A 107 -3.13 -2.67 10.21
N ASP A 108 -2.28 -3.65 10.45
CA ASP A 108 -2.60 -5.05 10.16
C ASP A 108 -3.69 -5.62 11.09
N GLU A 109 -3.89 -4.99 12.25
CA GLU A 109 -4.96 -5.38 13.18
C GLU A 109 -6.33 -4.84 12.79
N ILE A 110 -6.38 -3.83 11.92
CA ILE A 110 -7.64 -3.22 11.52
C ILE A 110 -8.43 -4.22 10.65
N GLU A 111 -9.65 -4.50 11.06
CA GLU A 111 -10.52 -5.40 10.30
C GLU A 111 -10.90 -4.79 8.97
N ASP A 112 -10.82 -5.60 7.94
CA ASP A 112 -11.17 -5.23 6.57
C ASP A 112 -11.91 -6.43 5.95
N PRO A 113 -13.11 -6.73 6.45
CA PRO A 113 -13.85 -7.90 5.97
C PRO A 113 -14.28 -7.72 4.53
N ALA A 114 -14.48 -8.83 3.84
CA ALA A 114 -14.96 -8.80 2.46
C ALA A 114 -16.27 -8.02 2.36
N PRO A 115 -16.45 -7.20 1.32
CA PRO A 115 -17.74 -6.56 1.09
C PRO A 115 -18.85 -7.61 0.96
N PRO A 116 -20.09 -7.28 1.37
CA PRO A 116 -21.18 -8.25 1.32
C PRO A 116 -21.39 -8.91 -0.04
N ALA A 117 -21.25 -8.16 -1.13
CA ALA A 117 -21.41 -8.70 -2.47
C ALA A 117 -20.36 -9.77 -2.78
N LEU A 118 -19.14 -9.59 -2.33
CA LEU A 118 -18.08 -10.57 -2.51
C LEU A 118 -18.31 -11.78 -1.60
N ALA A 119 -18.64 -11.53 -0.34
CA ALA A 119 -18.88 -12.60 0.63
C ALA A 119 -20.08 -13.50 0.24
N ALA A 120 -21.03 -12.95 -0.52
CA ALA A 120 -22.21 -13.68 -0.97
C ALA A 120 -21.95 -14.62 -2.15
N LEU A 121 -20.78 -14.55 -2.76
CA LEU A 121 -20.46 -15.48 -3.86
C LEU A 121 -20.38 -16.91 -3.34
N GLY A 122 -20.79 -17.86 -4.18
CA GLY A 122 -20.67 -19.28 -3.85
C GLY A 122 -19.21 -19.71 -3.73
N SER A 123 -19.00 -20.84 -3.05
CA SER A 123 -17.64 -21.34 -2.80
C SER A 123 -16.86 -21.60 -4.08
N GLN A 124 -17.52 -22.02 -5.17
CA GLN A 124 -16.86 -22.26 -6.44
C GLN A 124 -16.35 -20.95 -7.06
N ASP A 125 -17.15 -19.89 -7.02
CA ASP A 125 -16.76 -18.61 -7.56
C ASP A 125 -15.64 -17.98 -6.74
N LEU A 126 -15.71 -18.08 -5.42
CA LEU A 126 -14.65 -17.58 -4.56
C LEU A 126 -13.34 -18.32 -4.81
N ALA A 127 -13.39 -19.64 -4.97
CA ALA A 127 -12.21 -20.44 -5.29
C ALA A 127 -11.62 -20.04 -6.65
N ALA A 128 -12.47 -19.79 -7.63
CA ALA A 128 -12.03 -19.36 -8.95
C ALA A 128 -11.36 -17.98 -8.89
N LEU A 129 -11.97 -17.03 -8.17
CA LEU A 129 -11.37 -15.72 -7.98
C LEU A 129 -10.02 -15.82 -7.28
N HIS A 130 -9.95 -16.59 -6.20
CA HIS A 130 -8.71 -16.79 -5.47
C HIS A 130 -7.61 -17.32 -6.39
N ARG A 131 -7.93 -18.33 -7.19
CA ARG A 131 -7.00 -18.94 -8.13
C ARG A 131 -6.52 -17.93 -9.17
N ILE A 132 -7.45 -17.13 -9.71
CA ILE A 132 -7.13 -16.17 -10.76
C ILE A 132 -6.29 -15.01 -10.20
N LEU A 133 -6.70 -14.46 -9.06
CA LEU A 133 -5.98 -13.34 -8.44
C LEU A 133 -4.57 -13.77 -8.00
N ALA A 134 -4.38 -15.02 -7.61
CA ALA A 134 -3.07 -15.53 -7.26
C ALA A 134 -2.09 -15.49 -8.44
N LYS A 135 -2.60 -15.55 -9.67
CA LYS A 135 -1.76 -15.41 -10.87
C LYS A 135 -1.27 -14.00 -11.10
N LEU A 136 -2.00 -13.01 -10.59
CA LEU A 136 -1.67 -11.60 -10.75
C LEU A 136 -0.76 -11.11 -9.63
N GLY A 137 -0.87 -11.72 -8.49
CA GLY A 137 -0.23 -11.31 -7.27
C GLY A 137 1.26 -11.52 -7.31
N ARG A 138 1.94 -10.67 -6.72
CA ARG A 138 3.33 -10.73 -6.44
C ARG A 138 4.08 -9.59 -6.83
#